data_ad401e36e626a86e4ea4338f39b57502
#
_entry.id   ad401e36e626a86e4ea4338f39b57502
#
_cell.length_a   1.000
_cell.length_b   1.000
_cell.length_c   1.000
_cell.angle_alpha   90.00
_cell.angle_beta   90.00
_cell.angle_gamma   90.00
#
_symmetry.space_group_name_H-M   'P 1'
#
loop_
_entity.id
_entity.type
_entity.pdbx_description
1 polymer ?
#
loop_
_entity_poly.entity_id
_entity_poly.type
_entity_poly.pdbx_seq_one_letter_code
_entity_poly.pdbx_strand_id
1 'polypeptide(L)'
;SMLMGNDNTVTAQFLDVMDNCTIGQLNVDITCVENKIIIILYPDRDMLTDCVCLYDVNFKIRDLFPGNYQLEIFQTTTNKQTNSSNRIYHGMVTLDSNKIVRLAMTR
;
A
#
# COMPACT_ATOMS: atom_id res chain seq x y z
N SER A 1 2.86 8.06 2.03
CA SER A 1 4.27 8.36 1.79
C SER A 1 5.16 7.16 2.08
N MET A 2 6.29 7.11 1.44
CA MET A 2 7.29 6.05 1.63
C MET A 2 8.65 6.70 1.85
N LEU A 3 9.37 6.27 2.87
CA LEU A 3 10.70 6.78 3.21
C LEU A 3 11.66 5.61 3.38
N MET A 4 12.73 5.62 2.60
CA MET A 4 13.81 4.64 2.75
C MET A 4 14.85 5.15 3.75
N GLY A 5 15.12 4.34 4.78
CA GLY A 5 16.20 4.61 5.72
C GLY A 5 17.55 4.12 5.22
N ASN A 6 18.59 4.36 6.02
CA ASN A 6 19.96 3.96 5.68
C ASN A 6 20.20 2.45 5.76
N ASP A 7 19.28 1.70 6.35
CA ASP A 7 19.34 0.26 6.54
C ASP A 7 18.59 -0.52 5.46
N ASN A 8 18.23 0.11 4.35
CA ASN A 8 17.46 -0.47 3.25
C ASN A 8 16.05 -0.90 3.70
N THR A 9 15.50 -0.23 4.70
CA THR A 9 14.13 -0.43 5.16
C THR A 9 13.27 0.75 4.72
N VAL A 10 12.18 0.47 4.02
CA VAL A 10 11.20 1.48 3.62
C VAL A 10 10.08 1.51 4.65
N THR A 11 9.84 2.68 5.23
CA THR A 11 8.67 2.93 6.09
C THR A 11 7.59 3.57 5.25
N ALA A 12 6.43 2.92 5.19
CA ALA A 12 5.29 3.40 4.41
C ALA A 12 4.16 3.81 5.34
N GLN A 13 3.53 4.93 5.00
CA GLN A 13 2.38 5.45 5.73
C GLN A 13 1.33 5.94 4.75
N PHE A 14 0.15 5.33 4.81
CA PHE A 14 -1.03 5.74 4.04
C PHE A 14 -2.07 6.26 5.01
N LEU A 15 -2.39 7.55 4.91
CA LEU A 15 -3.33 8.21 5.81
C LEU A 15 -4.70 8.36 5.17
N ASP A 16 -5.74 8.29 6.00
CA ASP A 16 -7.12 8.57 5.59
C ASP A 16 -7.60 7.70 4.42
N VAL A 17 -7.21 6.42 4.44
CA VAL A 17 -7.69 5.44 3.45
C VAL A 17 -9.16 5.15 3.76
N MET A 18 -10.04 5.41 2.80
CA MET A 18 -11.48 5.19 2.98
C MET A 18 -11.84 3.73 2.75
N ASP A 19 -12.52 3.13 3.70
CA ASP A 19 -13.11 1.81 3.57
C ASP A 19 -14.28 1.66 4.54
N ASN A 20 -14.96 0.53 4.48
CA ASN A 20 -16.14 0.28 5.31
C ASN A 20 -15.78 0.21 6.79
N CYS A 21 -16.67 0.70 7.66
CA CYS A 21 -16.41 0.74 9.11
C CYS A 21 -16.46 -0.63 9.78
N THR A 22 -17.03 -1.64 9.14
CA THR A 22 -17.23 -2.96 9.74
C THR A 22 -16.17 -3.99 9.38
N ILE A 23 -15.14 -3.58 8.62
CA ILE A 23 -14.13 -4.50 8.09
C ILE A 23 -13.08 -4.95 9.12
N GLY A 24 -13.09 -4.40 10.33
CA GLY A 24 -12.04 -4.59 11.33
C GLY A 24 -10.89 -3.63 11.10
N GLN A 25 -9.84 -4.09 10.45
CA GLN A 25 -8.71 -3.25 10.07
C GLN A 25 -8.31 -3.50 8.62
N LEU A 26 -7.51 -2.61 8.05
CA LEU A 26 -6.87 -2.84 6.77
C LEU A 26 -5.52 -3.50 6.99
N ASN A 27 -5.37 -4.66 6.39
CA ASN A 27 -4.13 -5.43 6.39
C ASN A 27 -3.35 -5.18 5.12
N VAL A 28 -2.06 -5.54 5.12
CA VAL A 28 -1.16 -5.28 4.00
C VAL A 28 -0.45 -6.57 3.61
N ASP A 29 -0.56 -6.93 2.34
CA ASP A 29 0.30 -7.93 1.70
C ASP A 29 1.26 -7.23 0.76
N ILE A 30 2.54 -7.64 0.80
CA ILE A 30 3.59 -7.04 -0.02
C ILE A 30 4.30 -8.14 -0.79
N THR A 31 4.42 -7.96 -2.10
CA THR A 31 5.22 -8.83 -2.95
C THR A 31 6.26 -7.99 -3.67
N CYS A 32 7.53 -8.38 -3.56
CA CYS A 32 8.63 -7.73 -4.26
C CYS A 32 9.31 -8.78 -5.14
N VAL A 33 9.26 -8.58 -6.44
CA VAL A 33 9.92 -9.45 -7.42
C VAL A 33 10.71 -8.58 -8.38
N GLU A 34 12.04 -8.74 -8.39
CA GLU A 34 12.93 -7.88 -9.20
C GLU A 34 12.69 -6.41 -8.85
N ASN A 35 12.35 -5.56 -9.81
CA ASN A 35 12.05 -4.14 -9.56
C ASN A 35 10.54 -3.86 -9.51
N LYS A 36 9.73 -4.85 -9.19
CA LYS A 36 8.28 -4.66 -9.06
C LYS A 36 7.84 -4.86 -7.63
N ILE A 37 7.10 -3.89 -7.10
CA ILE A 37 6.51 -3.96 -5.76
C ILE A 37 5.00 -3.93 -5.92
N ILE A 38 4.32 -4.92 -5.36
CA ILE A 38 2.86 -5.00 -5.33
C ILE A 38 2.41 -4.95 -3.89
N ILE A 39 1.56 -3.98 -3.57
CA ILE A 39 0.99 -3.79 -2.24
C ILE A 39 -0.52 -4.00 -2.33
N ILE A 40 -1.05 -4.87 -1.50
CA ILE A 40 -2.48 -5.15 -1.42
C ILE A 40 -2.98 -4.75 -0.04
N LEU A 41 -3.92 -3.81 -0.01
CA LEU A 41 -4.65 -3.45 1.20
C LEU A 41 -5.96 -4.24 1.20
N TYR A 42 -6.19 -5.01 2.26
CA TYR A 42 -7.38 -5.86 2.35
C TYR A 42 -7.95 -5.88 3.76
N PRO A 43 -9.27 -6.04 3.89
CA PRO A 43 -9.94 -6.03 5.19
C PRO A 43 -9.82 -7.37 5.91
N ASP A 44 -10.05 -7.37 7.23
CA ASP A 44 -10.16 -8.60 8.03
C ASP A 44 -11.37 -9.43 7.65
N ARG A 45 -12.45 -8.75 7.29
CA ARG A 45 -13.76 -9.38 7.00
C ARG A 45 -14.52 -8.55 6.00
N ASP A 46 -15.56 -9.14 5.41
CA ASP A 46 -16.41 -8.46 4.46
C ASP A 46 -17.23 -7.36 5.14
N MET A 47 -17.65 -6.37 4.35
CA MET A 47 -18.45 -5.28 4.86
C MET A 47 -19.87 -5.76 5.21
N LEU A 48 -20.41 -5.23 6.31
CA LEU A 48 -21.73 -5.56 6.79
C LEU A 48 -22.72 -4.40 6.69
N THR A 49 -22.23 -3.17 6.45
CA THR A 49 -23.04 -1.95 6.37
C THR A 49 -22.49 -1.03 5.29
N ASP A 50 -23.18 0.09 5.05
CA ASP A 50 -22.71 1.12 4.09
C ASP A 50 -21.93 2.25 4.76
N CYS A 51 -21.48 2.05 5.99
CA CYS A 51 -20.73 3.05 6.73
C CYS A 51 -19.31 3.17 6.20
N VAL A 52 -18.81 4.38 5.98
CA VAL A 52 -17.44 4.66 5.54
C VAL A 52 -16.62 5.26 6.68
N CYS A 53 -15.45 4.69 6.91
CA CYS A 53 -14.48 5.17 7.90
C CYS A 53 -13.14 5.46 7.24
N LEU A 54 -12.29 6.19 7.94
CA LEU A 54 -10.93 6.48 7.51
C LEU A 54 -9.97 5.60 8.30
N TYR A 55 -8.99 5.03 7.59
CA TYR A 55 -7.99 4.12 8.16
C TYR A 55 -6.59 4.64 7.88
N ASP A 56 -5.72 4.56 8.88
CA ASP A 56 -4.31 4.80 8.69
C ASP A 56 -3.59 3.47 8.59
N VAL A 57 -2.75 3.32 7.57
CA VAL A 57 -2.02 2.08 7.32
C VAL A 57 -0.53 2.40 7.37
N ASN A 58 0.18 1.72 8.28
CA ASN A 58 1.62 1.89 8.46
C ASN A 58 2.30 0.54 8.36
N PHE A 59 3.38 0.46 7.58
CA PHE A 59 4.12 -0.78 7.44
C PHE A 59 5.55 -0.52 7.01
N LYS A 60 6.38 -1.56 7.07
CA LYS A 60 7.78 -1.49 6.63
C LYS A 60 8.08 -2.58 5.62
N ILE A 61 8.90 -2.24 4.64
CA ILE A 61 9.46 -3.19 3.67
C ILE A 61 10.95 -3.25 3.95
N ARG A 62 11.43 -4.43 4.32
CA ARG A 62 12.84 -4.65 4.69
C ARG A 62 13.63 -5.17 3.51
N ASP A 63 14.94 -4.97 3.55
CA ASP A 63 15.90 -5.50 2.57
C ASP A 63 15.59 -5.05 1.13
N LEU A 64 15.18 -3.80 0.99
CA LEU A 64 14.87 -3.20 -0.29
C LEU A 64 15.97 -2.22 -0.67
N PHE A 65 16.73 -2.53 -1.73
CA PHE A 65 17.85 -1.70 -2.15
C PHE A 65 17.38 -0.43 -2.85
N PRO A 66 18.14 0.68 -2.77
CA PRO A 66 17.84 1.89 -3.54
C PRO A 66 17.74 1.60 -5.03
N GLY A 67 16.81 2.25 -5.69
CA GLY A 67 16.63 2.08 -7.12
C GLY A 67 15.24 2.49 -7.60
N ASN A 68 15.00 2.21 -8.88
CA ASN A 68 13.72 2.47 -9.51
C ASN A 68 12.85 1.23 -9.46
N TYR A 69 11.63 1.41 -9.01
CA TYR A 69 10.67 0.31 -8.87
C TYR A 69 9.37 0.63 -9.56
N GLN A 70 8.78 -0.40 -10.17
CA GLN A 70 7.40 -0.33 -10.63
C GLN A 70 6.51 -0.68 -9.44
N LEU A 71 5.67 0.27 -9.02
CA LEU A 71 4.82 0.13 -7.85
C LEU A 71 3.37 0.03 -8.28
N GLU A 72 2.68 -0.98 -7.75
CA GLU A 72 1.23 -1.10 -7.85
C GLU A 72 0.63 -1.27 -6.46
N ILE A 73 -0.46 -0.53 -6.19
CA ILE A 73 -1.18 -0.62 -4.92
C ILE A 73 -2.64 -0.91 -5.24
N PHE A 74 -3.17 -1.95 -4.58
CA PHE A 74 -4.55 -2.38 -4.73
C PHE A 74 -5.28 -2.26 -3.39
N GLN A 75 -6.53 -1.85 -3.45
CA GLN A 75 -7.41 -1.91 -2.28
C GLN A 75 -8.55 -2.86 -2.63
N THR A 76 -8.60 -3.99 -1.94
CA THR A 76 -9.42 -5.14 -2.31
C THR A 76 -10.41 -5.51 -1.23
N THR A 77 -11.20 -6.52 -1.49
CA THR A 77 -11.99 -7.23 -0.48
C THR A 77 -11.15 -8.36 0.12
N THR A 78 -11.77 -9.21 0.94
CA THR A 78 -11.09 -10.35 1.58
C THR A 78 -10.48 -11.33 0.58
N ASN A 79 -10.93 -11.33 -0.67
CA ASN A 79 -10.39 -12.22 -1.71
C ASN A 79 -9.07 -11.75 -2.32
N LYS A 80 -8.62 -10.53 -2.00
CA LYS A 80 -7.33 -9.97 -2.46
C LYS A 80 -7.14 -9.97 -3.98
N GLN A 81 -8.21 -9.76 -4.74
CA GLN A 81 -8.11 -9.74 -6.20
C GLN A 81 -7.41 -8.48 -6.70
N THR A 82 -6.39 -8.66 -7.56
CA THR A 82 -5.58 -7.58 -8.12
C THR A 82 -6.00 -7.26 -9.55
N ASN A 83 -7.21 -6.77 -9.73
CA ASN A 83 -7.69 -6.31 -11.02
C ASN A 83 -7.63 -4.78 -11.13
N SER A 84 -7.79 -4.26 -12.34
CA SER A 84 -7.65 -2.83 -12.59
C SER A 84 -8.69 -1.98 -11.84
N SER A 85 -9.85 -2.55 -11.52
CA SER A 85 -10.89 -1.82 -10.77
C SER A 85 -10.52 -1.61 -9.30
N ASN A 86 -9.62 -2.43 -8.76
CA ASN A 86 -9.15 -2.35 -7.38
C ASN A 86 -7.82 -1.60 -7.25
N ARG A 87 -7.19 -1.24 -8.36
CA ARG A 87 -5.89 -0.57 -8.35
C ARG A 87 -6.05 0.91 -8.04
N ILE A 88 -5.43 1.37 -6.95
CA ILE A 88 -5.48 2.76 -6.50
C ILE A 88 -4.20 3.54 -6.82
N TYR A 89 -3.15 2.85 -7.24
CA TYR A 89 -1.91 3.48 -7.70
C TYR A 89 -1.15 2.54 -8.63
N HIS A 90 -0.55 3.09 -9.69
CA HIS A 90 0.49 2.41 -10.45
C HIS A 90 1.44 3.45 -11.04
N GLY A 91 2.73 3.11 -11.06
CA GLY A 91 3.74 4.00 -11.62
C GLY A 91 5.14 3.62 -11.17
N MET A 92 6.10 4.33 -11.71
CA MET A 92 7.49 4.17 -11.31
C MET A 92 7.78 5.06 -10.11
N VAL A 93 8.51 4.51 -9.13
CA VAL A 93 9.00 5.27 -7.99
C VAL A 93 10.50 5.07 -7.86
N THR A 94 11.20 6.10 -7.43
CA THR A 94 12.63 6.01 -7.12
C THR A 94 12.78 6.02 -5.61
N LEU A 95 13.31 4.92 -5.07
CA LEU A 95 13.60 4.79 -3.65
C LEU A 95 15.08 5.02 -3.41
N ASP A 96 15.40 5.96 -2.55
CA ASP A 96 16.76 6.31 -2.21
C ASP A 96 16.83 6.71 -0.73
N SER A 97 18.00 6.57 -0.12
CA SER A 97 18.19 6.82 1.30
C SER A 97 17.77 8.24 1.68
N ASN A 98 16.94 8.34 2.72
CA ASN A 98 16.46 9.61 3.29
C ASN A 98 15.62 10.47 2.34
N LYS A 99 15.10 9.90 1.26
CA LYS A 99 14.16 10.59 0.37
C LYS A 99 12.75 10.12 0.61
N ILE A 100 11.83 11.06 0.70
CA ILE A 100 10.40 10.78 0.85
C ILE A 100 9.75 10.72 -0.52
N VAL A 101 9.04 9.63 -0.79
CA VAL A 101 8.19 9.49 -1.97
C VAL A 101 6.74 9.71 -1.56
N ARG A 102 6.09 10.68 -2.20
CA ARG A 102 4.67 10.97 -1.97
C ARG A 102 3.86 10.41 -3.12
N LEU A 103 2.79 9.68 -2.79
CA LEU A 103 1.96 9.02 -3.78
C LEU A 103 0.58 9.68 -3.83
N ALA A 104 0.09 9.92 -5.05
CA ALA A 104 -1.28 10.38 -5.26
C ALA A 104 -2.17 9.18 -5.57
N MET A 105 -3.01 8.80 -4.63
CA MET A 105 -3.94 7.70 -4.80
C MET A 105 -5.16 8.12 -5.60
N THR A 106 -5.72 7.20 -6.39
CA THR A 106 -6.87 7.48 -7.25
C THR A 106 -8.21 7.14 -6.62
N ARG A 107 -8.26 7.07 -5.32
CA ARG A 107 -9.48 6.64 -4.66
C ARG A 107 -10.05 7.61 -3.68
#